data_95a57b0db70f25aa3cdb9e810b46046e
#
_entry.id   95a57b0db70f25aa3cdb9e810b46046e
#
_cell.length_a   1.000
_cell.length_b   1.000
_cell.length_c   1.000
_cell.angle_alpha   90.00
_cell.angle_beta   90.00
_cell.angle_gamma   90.00
#
_symmetry.space_group_name_H-M   'P 1'
#
loop_
_entity.id
_entity.type
_entity.pdbx_description
1 polymer ?
#
loop_
_entity_poly.entity_id
_entity_poly.type
_entity_poly.pdbx_seq_one_letter_code
_entity_poly.pdbx_strand_id
1 'polypeptide(L)'
;MAIIEYLDEVYPEPPLMPADVHGRHYVRAVSQIIGCDIHPLNNVRVLKHIQTQFGADDAATKTWYRHWIAEGLGGLETYVVSTGLARRFCYGDTVTMADICLVPQIFNAQRFDCPLDDYGTLTAIFERCMAVDAFRTTQPNTQADAF
;
A
#
# COMPACT_ATOMS: atom_id res chain seq x y z
N MET A 1 5.87 7.68 5.73
CA MET A 1 7.00 7.79 4.77
C MET A 1 8.24 8.40 5.41
N ALA A 2 8.17 9.57 6.04
CA ALA A 2 9.36 10.18 6.67
C ALA A 2 10.14 9.25 7.63
N ILE A 3 9.43 8.42 8.42
CA ILE A 3 10.08 7.43 9.30
C ILE A 3 10.84 6.36 8.49
N ILE A 4 10.29 5.92 7.36
CA ILE A 4 10.92 4.90 6.51
C ILE A 4 12.18 5.48 5.86
N GLU A 5 12.09 6.70 5.32
CA GLU A 5 13.27 7.38 4.76
C GLU A 5 14.35 7.65 5.83
N TYR A 6 13.96 8.07 7.03
CA TYR A 6 14.89 8.23 8.15
C TYR A 6 15.61 6.91 8.49
N LEU A 7 14.87 5.79 8.54
CA LEU A 7 15.46 4.48 8.81
C LEU A 7 16.38 4.03 7.68
N ASP A 8 16.04 4.30 6.42
CA ASP A 8 16.87 4.00 5.26
C ASP A 8 18.20 4.80 5.28
N GLU A 9 18.16 6.06 5.73
CA GLU A 9 19.37 6.87 5.90
C GLU A 9 20.25 6.44 7.07
N VAL A 10 19.65 6.01 8.18
CA VAL A 10 20.39 5.57 9.39
C VAL A 10 20.88 4.12 9.27
N TYR A 11 20.13 3.27 8.58
CA TYR A 11 20.41 1.85 8.38
C TYR A 11 20.34 1.51 6.88
N PRO A 12 21.32 1.93 6.07
CA PRO A 12 21.24 1.87 4.61
C PRO A 12 21.38 0.48 4.00
N GLU A 13 21.55 -0.57 4.81
CA GLU A 13 21.71 -1.95 4.32
C GLU A 13 20.68 -2.91 4.92
N PRO A 14 19.82 -3.51 4.10
CA PRO A 14 19.64 -3.26 2.66
C PRO A 14 18.92 -1.94 2.39
N PRO A 15 19.25 -1.22 1.27
CA PRO A 15 18.65 0.05 0.95
C PRO A 15 17.18 -0.12 0.56
N LEU A 16 16.30 0.76 1.04
CA LEU A 16 14.89 0.82 0.66
C LEU A 16 14.61 1.83 -0.45
N MET A 17 15.60 2.67 -0.77
CA MET A 17 15.52 3.63 -1.86
C MET A 17 16.56 3.31 -2.95
N PRO A 18 16.17 3.37 -4.24
CA PRO A 18 17.11 3.22 -5.34
C PRO A 18 18.24 4.24 -5.30
N ALA A 19 19.42 3.88 -5.82
CA ALA A 19 20.57 4.79 -5.88
C ALA A 19 20.37 5.91 -6.92
N ASP A 20 19.68 5.61 -8.03
CA ASP A 20 19.46 6.58 -9.10
C ASP A 20 18.27 7.50 -8.84
N VAL A 21 18.33 8.71 -9.40
CA VAL A 21 17.33 9.77 -9.19
C VAL A 21 15.96 9.37 -9.73
N HIS A 22 15.89 8.70 -10.87
CA HIS A 22 14.63 8.31 -11.50
C HIS A 22 13.93 7.22 -10.71
N GLY A 23 14.68 6.22 -10.24
CA GLY A 23 14.16 5.19 -9.35
C GLY A 23 13.65 5.78 -8.03
N ARG A 24 14.38 6.69 -7.42
CA ARG A 24 13.95 7.41 -6.18
C ARG A 24 12.66 8.20 -6.41
N HIS A 25 12.55 8.90 -7.54
CA HIS A 25 11.32 9.59 -7.91
C HIS A 25 10.14 8.63 -8.01
N TYR A 26 10.30 7.54 -8.76
CA TYR A 26 9.24 6.54 -8.96
C TYR A 26 8.81 5.87 -7.65
N VAL A 27 9.77 5.41 -6.84
CA VAL A 27 9.46 4.78 -5.54
C VAL A 27 8.70 5.74 -4.62
N ARG A 28 9.10 7.03 -4.57
CA ARG A 28 8.36 8.05 -3.82
C ARG A 28 6.96 8.29 -4.40
N ALA A 29 6.81 8.34 -5.73
CA ALA A 29 5.51 8.55 -6.36
C ALA A 29 4.53 7.41 -5.99
N VAL A 30 4.93 6.15 -6.15
CA VAL A 30 4.11 4.99 -5.73
C VAL A 30 3.77 5.06 -4.24
N SER A 31 4.76 5.32 -3.39
CA SER A 31 4.55 5.43 -1.94
C SER A 31 3.59 6.55 -1.57
N GLN A 32 3.65 7.69 -2.27
CA GLN A 32 2.78 8.85 -2.01
C GLN A 32 1.36 8.64 -2.53
N ILE A 33 1.17 8.01 -3.68
CA ILE A 33 -0.17 7.62 -4.14
C ILE A 33 -0.86 6.79 -3.05
N ILE A 34 -0.16 5.82 -2.47
CA ILE A 34 -0.73 5.00 -1.39
C ILE A 34 -0.92 5.81 -0.11
N GLY A 35 0.14 6.44 0.38
CA GLY A 35 0.16 7.05 1.71
C GLY A 35 -0.52 8.40 1.82
N CYS A 36 -0.67 9.15 0.70
CA CYS A 36 -1.22 10.50 0.70
C CYS A 36 -2.56 10.61 -0.03
N ASP A 37 -2.91 9.65 -0.87
CA ASP A 37 -4.15 9.68 -1.64
C ASP A 37 -5.11 8.54 -1.25
N ILE A 38 -4.67 7.28 -1.26
CA ILE A 38 -5.55 6.13 -0.95
C ILE A 38 -5.82 6.03 0.56
N HIS A 39 -4.76 5.85 1.35
CA HIS A 39 -4.86 5.58 2.79
C HIS A 39 -5.62 6.65 3.58
N PRO A 40 -5.45 7.96 3.36
CA PRO A 40 -6.12 8.99 4.15
C PRO A 40 -7.64 8.95 4.04
N LEU A 41 -8.20 8.57 2.90
CA LEU A 41 -9.65 8.52 2.66
C LEU A 41 -10.33 7.36 3.42
N ASN A 42 -9.57 6.32 3.76
CA ASN A 42 -10.05 5.13 4.46
C ASN A 42 -9.52 5.04 5.91
N ASN A 43 -8.91 6.12 6.40
CA ASN A 43 -8.46 6.19 7.77
C ASN A 43 -9.65 6.20 8.74
N VAL A 44 -9.49 5.56 9.90
CA VAL A 44 -10.54 5.43 10.94
C VAL A 44 -11.17 6.77 11.31
N ARG A 45 -10.39 7.86 11.36
CA ARG A 45 -10.93 9.21 11.66
C ARG A 45 -11.93 9.69 10.60
N VAL A 46 -11.68 9.38 9.31
CA VAL A 46 -12.59 9.74 8.21
C VAL A 46 -13.84 8.87 8.28
N LEU A 47 -13.69 7.56 8.47
CA LEU A 47 -14.84 6.65 8.58
C LEU A 47 -15.74 7.02 9.76
N LYS A 48 -15.16 7.31 10.93
CA LYS A 48 -15.94 7.82 12.08
C LYS A 48 -16.62 9.15 11.77
N HIS A 49 -15.97 10.05 11.04
CA HIS A 49 -16.55 11.35 10.70
C HIS A 49 -17.77 11.21 9.79
N ILE A 50 -17.70 10.38 8.73
CA ILE A 50 -18.85 10.16 7.85
C ILE A 50 -20.02 9.50 8.60
N GLN A 51 -19.76 8.60 9.53
CA GLN A 51 -20.79 7.99 10.38
C GLN A 51 -21.45 9.02 11.30
N THR A 52 -20.64 9.84 12.00
CA THR A 52 -21.16 10.74 13.02
C THR A 52 -21.77 12.03 12.46
N GLN A 53 -21.21 12.59 11.38
CA GLN A 53 -21.64 13.87 10.82
C GLN A 53 -22.65 13.72 9.67
N PHE A 54 -22.56 12.62 8.91
CA PHE A 54 -23.43 12.40 7.75
C PHE A 54 -24.41 11.24 7.95
N GLY A 55 -24.39 10.58 9.12
CA GLY A 55 -25.30 9.48 9.43
C GLY A 55 -25.07 8.23 8.60
N ALA A 56 -23.84 8.04 8.05
CA ALA A 56 -23.53 6.85 7.29
C ALA A 56 -23.59 5.61 8.18
N ASP A 57 -24.42 4.65 7.82
CA ASP A 57 -24.45 3.34 8.46
C ASP A 57 -23.25 2.48 8.01
N ASP A 58 -23.16 1.24 8.49
CA ASP A 58 -22.06 0.34 8.15
C ASP A 58 -22.02 0.01 6.66
N ALA A 59 -23.19 -0.11 6.00
CA ALA A 59 -23.26 -0.38 4.57
C ALA A 59 -22.75 0.80 3.74
N ALA A 60 -23.15 2.02 4.09
CA ALA A 60 -22.66 3.26 3.46
C ALA A 60 -21.16 3.45 3.71
N THR A 61 -20.68 3.16 4.92
CA THR A 61 -19.26 3.23 5.28
C THR A 61 -18.43 2.21 4.46
N LYS A 62 -18.96 0.99 4.28
CA LYS A 62 -18.32 -0.05 3.45
C LYS A 62 -18.31 0.35 1.97
N THR A 63 -19.38 0.99 1.49
CA THR A 63 -19.46 1.52 0.12
C THR A 63 -18.43 2.62 -0.12
N TRP A 64 -18.29 3.58 0.81
CA TRP A 64 -17.22 4.59 0.79
C TRP A 64 -15.84 3.94 0.70
N TYR A 65 -15.57 2.99 1.60
CA TYR A 65 -14.27 2.33 1.67
C TYR A 65 -13.89 1.66 0.34
N ARG A 66 -14.82 0.85 -0.20
CA ARG A 66 -14.61 0.12 -1.45
C ARG A 66 -14.45 1.04 -2.64
N HIS A 67 -15.22 2.13 -2.69
CA HIS A 67 -15.11 3.12 -3.76
C HIS A 67 -13.71 3.72 -3.83
N TRP A 68 -13.19 4.23 -2.72
CA TRP A 68 -11.88 4.88 -2.70
C TRP A 68 -10.71 3.90 -2.86
N ILE A 69 -10.87 2.66 -2.42
CA ILE A 69 -9.91 1.59 -2.75
C ILE A 69 -9.89 1.33 -4.25
N ALA A 70 -11.05 1.18 -4.89
CA ALA A 70 -11.14 0.89 -6.32
C ALA A 70 -10.52 2.01 -7.17
N GLU A 71 -10.88 3.27 -6.90
CA GLU A 71 -10.31 4.43 -7.58
C GLU A 71 -8.79 4.50 -7.40
N GLY A 72 -8.32 4.37 -6.17
CA GLY A 72 -6.90 4.51 -5.85
C GLY A 72 -6.05 3.36 -6.39
N LEU A 73 -6.47 2.10 -6.21
CA LEU A 73 -5.72 0.96 -6.72
C LEU A 73 -5.78 0.89 -8.26
N GLY A 74 -6.89 1.29 -8.89
CA GLY A 74 -7.01 1.37 -10.34
C GLY A 74 -6.03 2.38 -10.94
N GLY A 75 -5.91 3.57 -10.34
CA GLY A 75 -4.93 4.57 -10.72
C GLY A 75 -3.49 4.09 -10.50
N LEU A 76 -3.23 3.43 -9.37
CA LEU A 76 -1.92 2.88 -9.04
C LEU A 76 -1.50 1.75 -9.98
N GLU A 77 -2.39 0.80 -10.28
CA GLU A 77 -2.14 -0.29 -11.26
C GLU A 77 -1.77 0.31 -12.61
N THR A 78 -2.57 1.26 -13.10
CA THR A 78 -2.31 1.95 -14.36
C THR A 78 -0.94 2.63 -14.37
N TYR A 79 -0.60 3.35 -13.31
CA TYR A 79 0.70 4.02 -13.18
C TYR A 79 1.85 3.01 -13.19
N VAL A 80 1.78 1.97 -12.36
CA VAL A 80 2.84 0.94 -12.25
C VAL A 80 3.04 0.22 -13.58
N VAL A 81 1.96 -0.19 -14.25
CA VAL A 81 2.02 -0.86 -15.55
C VAL A 81 2.60 0.04 -16.64
N SER A 82 2.15 1.31 -16.71
CA SER A 82 2.56 2.24 -17.76
C SER A 82 4.04 2.60 -17.70
N THR A 83 4.65 2.62 -16.52
CA THR A 83 6.09 2.92 -16.35
C THR A 83 6.98 1.75 -16.70
N GLY A 84 6.50 0.49 -16.56
CA GLY A 84 7.27 -0.72 -16.82
C GLY A 84 8.45 -0.94 -15.86
N LEU A 85 8.49 -0.24 -14.72
CA LEU A 85 9.60 -0.30 -13.75
C LEU A 85 9.40 -1.38 -12.69
N ALA A 86 8.17 -1.85 -12.49
CA ALA A 86 7.88 -2.98 -11.64
C ALA A 86 8.36 -4.29 -12.28
N ARG A 87 8.94 -5.18 -11.46
CA ARG A 87 9.36 -6.52 -11.86
C ARG A 87 8.96 -7.52 -10.79
N ARG A 88 9.93 -7.97 -10.00
CA ARG A 88 9.65 -8.80 -8.82
C ARG A 88 8.91 -8.02 -7.74
N PHE A 89 9.29 -6.76 -7.57
CA PHE A 89 8.72 -5.82 -6.60
C PHE A 89 8.25 -4.55 -7.29
N CYS A 90 7.75 -3.58 -6.55
CA CYS A 90 7.30 -2.31 -7.10
C CYS A 90 8.35 -1.60 -7.96
N TYR A 91 9.65 -1.78 -7.62
CA TYR A 91 10.76 -1.29 -8.43
C TYR A 91 11.82 -2.37 -8.56
N GLY A 92 11.98 -2.92 -9.76
CA GLY A 92 13.01 -3.93 -10.04
C GLY A 92 12.85 -5.21 -9.21
N ASP A 93 14.00 -5.72 -8.72
CA ASP A 93 14.08 -7.05 -8.10
C ASP A 93 14.39 -7.03 -6.60
N THR A 94 14.40 -5.84 -5.98
CA THR A 94 14.63 -5.62 -4.54
C THR A 94 13.45 -4.92 -3.89
N VAL A 95 13.18 -5.24 -2.62
CA VAL A 95 12.16 -4.54 -1.83
C VAL A 95 12.52 -3.07 -1.67
N THR A 96 11.53 -2.19 -1.84
CA THR A 96 11.68 -0.74 -1.67
C THR A 96 10.62 -0.18 -0.72
N MET A 97 10.71 1.11 -0.41
CA MET A 97 9.68 1.82 0.35
C MET A 97 8.28 1.68 -0.28
N ALA A 98 8.19 1.56 -1.62
CA ALA A 98 6.93 1.38 -2.32
C ALA A 98 6.23 0.07 -1.92
N ASP A 99 7.00 -1.01 -1.76
CA ASP A 99 6.47 -2.31 -1.33
C ASP A 99 6.00 -2.28 0.13
N ILE A 100 6.73 -1.57 0.98
CA ILE A 100 6.37 -1.37 2.39
C ILE A 100 5.05 -0.60 2.51
N CYS A 101 4.76 0.32 1.59
CA CYS A 101 3.47 1.01 1.52
C CYS A 101 2.37 0.14 0.89
N LEU A 102 2.69 -0.63 -0.16
CA LEU A 102 1.72 -1.43 -0.90
C LEU A 102 1.16 -2.58 -0.05
N VAL A 103 2.01 -3.31 0.65
CA VAL A 103 1.60 -4.52 1.38
C VAL A 103 0.48 -4.25 2.39
N PRO A 104 0.57 -3.26 3.31
CA PRO A 104 -0.52 -2.96 4.23
C PRO A 104 -1.77 -2.43 3.52
N GLN A 105 -1.63 -1.77 2.37
CA GLN A 105 -2.76 -1.26 1.61
C GLN A 105 -3.57 -2.39 0.96
N ILE A 106 -2.91 -3.39 0.37
CA ILE A 106 -3.58 -4.60 -0.16
C ILE A 106 -4.19 -5.42 0.98
N PHE A 107 -3.48 -5.60 2.10
CA PHE A 107 -4.02 -6.25 3.28
C PHE A 107 -5.32 -5.59 3.77
N ASN A 108 -5.35 -4.27 3.83
CA ASN A 108 -6.56 -3.51 4.19
C ASN A 108 -7.70 -3.71 3.17
N ALA A 109 -7.40 -3.73 1.87
CA ALA A 109 -8.39 -4.01 0.84
C ALA A 109 -9.01 -5.40 1.03
N GLN A 110 -8.19 -6.43 1.30
CA GLN A 110 -8.65 -7.79 1.60
C GLN A 110 -9.53 -7.84 2.86
N ARG A 111 -9.12 -7.15 3.94
CA ARG A 111 -9.87 -7.10 5.21
C ARG A 111 -11.28 -6.52 5.05
N PHE A 112 -11.48 -5.61 4.10
CA PHE A 112 -12.78 -4.98 3.80
C PHE A 112 -13.51 -5.62 2.62
N ASP A 113 -13.07 -6.82 2.18
CA ASP A 113 -13.63 -7.57 1.05
C ASP A 113 -13.72 -6.71 -0.23
N CYS A 114 -12.69 -5.90 -0.51
CA CYS A 114 -12.61 -5.15 -1.76
C CYS A 114 -12.19 -6.10 -2.89
N PRO A 115 -12.87 -6.11 -4.05
CA PRO A 115 -12.42 -6.87 -5.22
C PRO A 115 -11.03 -6.45 -5.65
N LEU A 116 -10.15 -7.40 -5.95
CA LEU A 116 -8.76 -7.15 -6.35
C LEU A 116 -8.42 -7.74 -7.74
N ASP A 117 -9.40 -8.34 -8.42
CA ASP A 117 -9.20 -9.07 -9.69
C ASP A 117 -8.65 -8.18 -10.81
N ASP A 118 -8.97 -6.88 -10.78
CA ASP A 118 -8.54 -5.90 -11.78
C ASP A 118 -7.11 -5.36 -11.55
N TYR A 119 -6.44 -5.74 -10.45
CA TYR A 119 -5.13 -5.20 -10.05
C TYR A 119 -4.05 -6.30 -10.06
N GLY A 120 -3.92 -6.97 -11.21
CA GLY A 120 -3.07 -8.16 -11.36
C GLY A 120 -1.60 -7.91 -11.07
N THR A 121 -1.05 -6.73 -11.40
CA THR A 121 0.35 -6.38 -11.11
C THR A 121 0.55 -6.16 -9.61
N LEU A 122 -0.33 -5.39 -8.98
CA LEU A 122 -0.21 -5.06 -7.55
C LEU A 122 -0.39 -6.31 -6.67
N THR A 123 -1.35 -7.18 -7.02
CA THR A 123 -1.57 -8.44 -6.29
C THR A 123 -0.40 -9.42 -6.45
N ALA A 124 0.17 -9.53 -7.66
CA ALA A 124 1.35 -10.35 -7.88
C ALA A 124 2.59 -9.84 -7.11
N ILE A 125 2.75 -8.51 -6.99
CA ILE A 125 3.82 -7.92 -6.17
C ILE A 125 3.56 -8.23 -4.69
N PHE A 126 2.32 -8.05 -4.21
CA PHE A 126 1.94 -8.39 -2.83
C PHE A 126 2.29 -9.84 -2.49
N GLU A 127 1.92 -10.81 -3.33
CA GLU A 127 2.23 -12.22 -3.12
C GLU A 127 3.75 -12.48 -3.00
N ARG A 128 4.55 -11.83 -3.85
CA ARG A 128 6.02 -11.93 -3.80
C ARG A 128 6.59 -11.30 -2.53
N CYS A 129 6.05 -10.18 -2.08
CA CYS A 129 6.40 -9.58 -0.79
C CYS A 129 6.09 -10.54 0.37
N MET A 130 4.92 -11.21 0.34
CA MET A 130 4.53 -12.17 1.37
C MET A 130 5.41 -13.42 1.43
N ALA A 131 6.18 -13.71 0.37
CA ALA A 131 7.21 -14.75 0.39
C ALA A 131 8.53 -14.30 1.06
N VAL A 132 8.69 -13.02 1.38
CA VAL A 132 9.84 -12.48 2.12
C VAL A 132 9.55 -12.56 3.63
N ASP A 133 10.47 -13.13 4.39
CA ASP A 133 10.29 -13.38 5.82
C ASP A 133 9.91 -12.13 6.63
N ALA A 134 10.53 -10.99 6.32
CA ALA A 134 10.24 -9.73 7.00
C ALA A 134 8.76 -9.34 6.90
N PHE A 135 8.13 -9.48 5.74
CA PHE A 135 6.70 -9.21 5.57
C PHE A 135 5.85 -10.31 6.21
N ARG A 136 6.23 -11.58 6.01
CA ARG A 136 5.47 -12.73 6.49
C ARG A 136 5.36 -12.77 8.01
N THR A 137 6.44 -12.44 8.72
CA THR A 137 6.49 -12.51 10.19
C THR A 137 5.94 -11.26 10.89
N THR A 138 5.81 -10.14 10.18
CA THR A 138 5.30 -8.87 10.73
C THR A 138 3.84 -8.59 10.40
N GLN A 139 3.14 -9.54 9.78
CA GLN A 139 1.70 -9.40 9.50
C GLN A 139 0.91 -9.16 10.79
N PRO A 140 -0.16 -8.33 10.75
CA PRO A 140 -1.01 -8.09 11.91
C PRO A 140 -1.56 -9.39 12.52
N ASN A 141 -1.94 -10.37 11.69
CA ASN A 141 -2.53 -11.63 12.14
C ASN A 141 -1.52 -12.57 12.84
N THR A 142 -0.22 -12.29 12.78
CA THR A 142 0.82 -13.10 13.43
C THR A 142 1.34 -12.47 14.73
N GLN A 143 0.86 -11.28 15.09
CA GLN A 143 1.30 -10.58 16.29
C GLN A 143 0.57 -11.10 17.53
N ALA A 144 1.19 -10.92 18.70
CA ALA A 144 0.66 -11.42 19.98
C ALA A 144 -0.67 -10.73 20.38
N ASP A 145 -0.94 -9.55 19.86
CA ASP A 145 -2.15 -8.75 20.06
C ASP A 145 -3.11 -8.81 18.87
N ALA A 146 -2.98 -9.81 17.99
CA ALA A 146 -3.89 -10.04 16.88
C ALA A 146 -5.33 -10.26 17.37
N PHE A 147 -6.34 -9.63 16.74
CA PHE A 147 -7.76 -9.69 17.06
C PHE A 147 -8.61 -9.90 15.81
#